data_987d67adf5f84c3cb58a4b62fc4c483a
#
_entry.id   987d67adf5f84c3cb58a4b62fc4c483a
#
_cell.length_a   1.000
_cell.length_b   1.000
_cell.length_c   1.000
_cell.angle_alpha   90.00
_cell.angle_beta   90.00
_cell.angle_gamma   90.00
#
_symmetry.space_group_name_H-M   'P 1'
#
loop_
_entity.id
_entity.type
_entity.pdbx_description
1 polymer ?
#
loop_
_entity_poly.entity_id
_entity_poly.type
_entity_poly.pdbx_seq_one_letter_code
_entity_poly.pdbx_strand_id
1 'polypeptide(L)'
;MNVIPAKIAGVKEIIMITPPQEHFNPAILVAAKLAGVDRIFQVGGAQGVAALAYGTETIPKVDKITGPGNIFVATAKKMVYGVVGIDMIAGPSEIGVIADRSASPVYVAADLLSQAEHDKLARAILVTDSEELADQVEAELDRQLKELPREEIARASIENNGRIILAPSKEAMFELMNQVARSEEHTSELQSLGAIS
;
A
#
# COMPACT_ATOMS: atom_id res chain seq x y z
N MET A 1 -13.53 4.56 -0.01
CA MET A 1 -12.92 4.93 1.30
C MET A 1 -12.68 6.44 1.41
N ASN A 2 -11.97 7.10 0.48
CA ASN A 2 -11.64 8.54 0.60
C ASN A 2 -12.84 9.49 0.50
N VAL A 3 -13.91 9.08 -0.19
CA VAL A 3 -15.11 9.93 -0.43
C VAL A 3 -15.89 10.21 0.86
N ILE A 4 -16.06 9.21 1.71
CA ILE A 4 -16.86 9.36 2.94
C ILE A 4 -16.25 10.39 3.89
N PRO A 5 -14.94 10.31 4.23
CA PRO A 5 -14.30 11.36 5.05
C PRO A 5 -14.39 12.75 4.41
N ALA A 6 -14.25 12.85 3.08
CA ALA A 6 -14.37 14.12 2.37
C ALA A 6 -15.78 14.73 2.49
N LYS A 7 -16.83 13.91 2.37
CA LYS A 7 -18.23 14.38 2.58
C LYS A 7 -18.46 14.83 4.03
N ILE A 8 -17.95 14.09 5.00
CA ILE A 8 -18.06 14.47 6.44
C ILE A 8 -17.32 15.79 6.70
N ALA A 9 -16.17 16.00 6.06
CA ALA A 9 -15.40 17.24 6.14
C ALA A 9 -16.05 18.42 5.38
N GLY A 10 -17.18 18.22 4.73
CA GLY A 10 -17.91 19.28 4.02
C GLY A 10 -17.33 19.67 2.67
N VAL A 11 -16.56 18.78 2.02
CA VAL A 11 -16.07 19.02 0.65
C VAL A 11 -17.25 19.14 -0.28
N LYS A 12 -17.31 20.25 -1.04
CA LYS A 12 -18.46 20.60 -1.87
C LYS A 12 -18.54 19.76 -3.15
N GLU A 13 -17.42 19.53 -3.80
CA GLU A 13 -17.34 18.77 -5.04
C GLU A 13 -16.27 17.70 -4.92
N ILE A 14 -16.62 16.45 -5.20
CA ILE A 14 -15.72 15.30 -5.17
C ILE A 14 -15.64 14.69 -6.56
N ILE A 15 -14.45 14.72 -7.13
CA ILE A 15 -14.13 14.17 -8.43
C ILE A 15 -13.37 12.87 -8.26
N MET A 16 -13.81 11.83 -8.94
CA MET A 16 -13.13 10.56 -9.01
C MET A 16 -12.48 10.38 -10.39
N ILE A 17 -11.23 9.98 -10.41
CA ILE A 17 -10.56 9.51 -11.62
C ILE A 17 -10.29 8.01 -11.52
N THR A 18 -10.35 7.31 -12.63
CA THR A 18 -10.07 5.88 -12.73
C THR A 18 -9.46 5.58 -14.10
N PRO A 19 -8.45 4.71 -14.20
CA PRO A 19 -7.87 4.35 -15.49
C PRO A 19 -8.93 3.82 -16.46
N PRO A 20 -8.83 4.12 -17.77
CA PRO A 20 -9.69 3.52 -18.79
C PRO A 20 -9.56 1.99 -18.76
N GLN A 21 -10.67 1.29 -18.88
CA GLN A 21 -10.74 -0.18 -18.92
C GLN A 21 -11.72 -0.59 -20.01
N GLU A 22 -11.38 -1.64 -20.77
CA GLU A 22 -12.30 -2.22 -21.78
C GLU A 22 -13.57 -2.77 -21.12
N HIS A 23 -13.43 -3.40 -19.96
CA HIS A 23 -14.52 -3.93 -19.16
C HIS A 23 -14.54 -3.27 -17.79
N PHE A 24 -15.28 -2.16 -17.69
CA PHE A 24 -15.42 -1.43 -16.45
C PHE A 24 -16.34 -2.18 -15.47
N ASN A 25 -15.84 -2.47 -14.27
CA ASN A 25 -16.66 -3.12 -13.26
C ASN A 25 -17.77 -2.15 -12.77
N PRO A 26 -19.04 -2.44 -13.02
CA PRO A 26 -20.14 -1.53 -12.65
C PRO A 26 -20.26 -1.30 -11.14
N ALA A 27 -19.73 -2.20 -10.30
CA ALA A 27 -19.72 -2.03 -8.86
C ALA A 27 -18.95 -0.77 -8.42
N ILE A 28 -17.92 -0.35 -9.18
CA ILE A 28 -17.17 0.87 -8.92
C ILE A 28 -18.07 2.10 -9.07
N LEU A 29 -18.90 2.14 -10.14
CA LEU A 29 -19.81 3.26 -10.38
C LEU A 29 -20.93 3.31 -9.33
N VAL A 30 -21.46 2.14 -8.95
CA VAL A 30 -22.48 2.03 -7.90
C VAL A 30 -21.91 2.52 -6.57
N ALA A 31 -20.71 2.06 -6.19
CA ALA A 31 -20.04 2.50 -4.97
C ALA A 31 -19.77 4.01 -4.98
N ALA A 32 -19.28 4.56 -6.09
CA ALA A 32 -19.03 5.97 -6.25
C ALA A 32 -20.32 6.80 -6.09
N LYS A 33 -21.40 6.37 -6.71
CA LYS A 33 -22.73 7.00 -6.59
C LYS A 33 -23.26 6.95 -5.15
N LEU A 34 -23.21 5.80 -4.51
CA LEU A 34 -23.65 5.64 -3.12
C LEU A 34 -22.82 6.47 -2.14
N ALA A 35 -21.53 6.59 -2.38
CA ALA A 35 -20.64 7.42 -1.57
C ALA A 35 -20.83 8.93 -1.82
N GLY A 36 -21.50 9.34 -2.90
CA GLY A 36 -21.77 10.73 -3.24
C GLY A 36 -20.65 11.40 -4.03
N VAL A 37 -19.99 10.67 -4.94
CA VAL A 37 -19.09 11.27 -5.94
C VAL A 37 -19.90 12.10 -6.92
N ASP A 38 -19.44 13.32 -7.20
CA ASP A 38 -20.16 14.27 -8.04
C ASP A 38 -19.82 14.09 -9.53
N ARG A 39 -18.54 13.77 -9.86
CA ARG A 39 -18.07 13.59 -11.23
C ARG A 39 -17.05 12.46 -11.31
N ILE A 40 -17.06 11.71 -12.42
CA ILE A 40 -16.15 10.60 -12.67
C ILE A 40 -15.50 10.79 -14.04
N PHE A 41 -14.17 10.69 -14.13
CA PHE A 41 -13.42 10.74 -15.37
C PHE A 41 -12.60 9.46 -15.55
N GLN A 42 -12.63 8.89 -16.75
CA GLN A 42 -11.79 7.76 -17.13
C GLN A 42 -10.41 8.24 -17.59
N VAL A 43 -9.59 8.63 -16.62
CA VAL A 43 -8.20 9.00 -16.79
C VAL A 43 -7.43 8.53 -15.56
N GLY A 44 -6.21 8.08 -15.73
CA GLY A 44 -5.37 7.59 -14.63
C GLY A 44 -3.91 7.93 -14.84
N GLY A 45 -3.03 7.39 -13.99
CA GLY A 45 -1.60 7.64 -14.09
C GLY A 45 -1.17 9.09 -13.80
N ALA A 46 0.04 9.43 -14.20
CA ALA A 46 0.60 10.77 -14.02
C ALA A 46 -0.22 11.86 -14.73
N GLN A 47 -0.76 11.55 -15.91
CA GLN A 47 -1.59 12.47 -16.69
C GLN A 47 -2.91 12.79 -15.98
N GLY A 48 -3.50 11.84 -15.26
CA GLY A 48 -4.69 12.08 -14.43
C GLY A 48 -4.40 13.05 -13.28
N VAL A 49 -3.26 12.87 -12.61
CA VAL A 49 -2.78 13.78 -11.56
C VAL A 49 -2.55 15.18 -12.11
N ALA A 50 -1.87 15.29 -13.26
CA ALA A 50 -1.61 16.59 -13.90
C ALA A 50 -2.91 17.27 -14.32
N ALA A 51 -3.87 16.54 -14.91
CA ALA A 51 -5.17 17.07 -15.30
C ALA A 51 -5.95 17.65 -14.09
N LEU A 52 -5.92 16.97 -12.95
CA LEU A 52 -6.55 17.49 -11.73
C LEU A 52 -5.81 18.68 -11.13
N ALA A 53 -4.47 18.68 -11.19
CA ALA A 53 -3.66 19.76 -10.60
C ALA A 53 -3.74 21.08 -11.37
N TYR A 54 -3.78 21.02 -12.70
CA TYR A 54 -3.74 22.20 -13.56
C TYR A 54 -5.09 22.54 -14.20
N GLY A 55 -5.97 21.56 -14.29
CA GLY A 55 -7.21 21.67 -15.06
C GLY A 55 -7.00 21.40 -16.55
N THR A 56 -8.08 21.08 -17.23
CA THR A 56 -8.19 20.97 -18.70
C THR A 56 -9.52 21.56 -19.14
N GLU A 57 -9.84 21.53 -20.43
CA GLU A 57 -11.16 21.97 -20.92
C GLU A 57 -12.33 21.18 -20.29
N THR A 58 -12.11 19.92 -19.93
CA THR A 58 -13.16 19.02 -19.42
C THR A 58 -13.02 18.63 -17.96
N ILE A 59 -11.77 18.58 -17.45
CA ILE A 59 -11.48 18.24 -16.07
C ILE A 59 -11.10 19.50 -15.30
N PRO A 60 -11.89 19.92 -14.30
CA PRO A 60 -11.58 21.13 -13.56
C PRO A 60 -10.35 20.94 -12.67
N LYS A 61 -9.62 22.02 -12.43
CA LYS A 61 -8.59 22.06 -11.40
C LYS A 61 -9.23 21.81 -10.05
N VAL A 62 -8.54 21.02 -9.20
CA VAL A 62 -8.97 20.71 -7.83
C VAL A 62 -8.05 21.34 -6.79
N ASP A 63 -8.53 21.46 -5.56
CA ASP A 63 -7.76 22.00 -4.44
C ASP A 63 -6.91 20.93 -3.76
N LYS A 64 -7.36 19.65 -3.82
CA LYS A 64 -6.66 18.53 -3.17
C LYS A 64 -6.84 17.23 -3.96
N ILE A 65 -5.74 16.48 -4.09
CA ILE A 65 -5.70 15.12 -4.68
C ILE A 65 -5.41 14.13 -3.56
N THR A 66 -6.27 13.11 -3.42
CA THR A 66 -6.12 12.05 -2.42
C THR A 66 -6.23 10.68 -3.07
N GLY A 67 -5.56 9.71 -2.52
CA GLY A 67 -5.66 8.31 -2.91
C GLY A 67 -4.33 7.68 -3.29
N PRO A 68 -4.26 6.35 -3.24
CA PRO A 68 -3.08 5.58 -3.62
C PRO A 68 -2.92 5.53 -5.14
N GLY A 69 -1.73 5.17 -5.56
CA GLY A 69 -1.40 4.92 -6.97
C GLY A 69 -0.05 4.25 -7.10
N ASN A 70 0.29 3.87 -8.32
CA ASN A 70 1.61 3.31 -8.62
C ASN A 70 2.71 4.38 -8.52
N ILE A 71 3.96 3.99 -8.73
CA ILE A 71 5.13 4.88 -8.65
C ILE A 71 4.99 6.14 -9.53
N PHE A 72 4.35 6.04 -10.70
CA PHE A 72 4.13 7.19 -11.59
C PHE A 72 3.14 8.18 -11.00
N VAL A 73 2.09 7.70 -10.34
CA VAL A 73 1.11 8.55 -9.63
C VAL A 73 1.77 9.21 -8.42
N ALA A 74 2.55 8.46 -7.64
CA ALA A 74 3.28 8.98 -6.48
C ALA A 74 4.27 10.08 -6.90
N THR A 75 5.04 9.84 -7.95
CA THR A 75 5.97 10.82 -8.52
C THR A 75 5.24 12.07 -9.03
N ALA A 76 4.14 11.88 -9.76
CA ALA A 76 3.34 13.00 -10.25
C ALA A 76 2.76 13.85 -9.09
N LYS A 77 2.24 13.20 -8.04
CA LYS A 77 1.77 13.89 -6.82
C LYS A 77 2.89 14.71 -6.18
N LYS A 78 4.10 14.15 -6.09
CA LYS A 78 5.28 14.88 -5.60
C LYS A 78 5.59 16.13 -6.44
N MET A 79 5.52 16.01 -7.77
CA MET A 79 5.82 17.11 -8.68
C MET A 79 4.79 18.25 -8.63
N VAL A 80 3.53 17.94 -8.35
CA VAL A 80 2.46 18.96 -8.27
C VAL A 80 2.22 19.45 -6.84
N TYR A 81 2.97 18.95 -5.86
CA TYR A 81 2.87 19.44 -4.49
C TYR A 81 3.21 20.93 -4.41
N GLY A 82 2.36 21.71 -3.77
CA GLY A 82 2.43 23.16 -3.74
C GLY A 82 1.59 23.86 -4.82
N VAL A 83 1.30 23.19 -5.94
CA VAL A 83 0.31 23.64 -6.95
C VAL A 83 -1.09 23.19 -6.53
N VAL A 84 -1.19 22.00 -5.97
CA VAL A 84 -2.40 21.39 -5.44
C VAL A 84 -2.06 20.70 -4.11
N GLY A 85 -3.00 20.65 -3.16
CA GLY A 85 -2.83 19.87 -1.94
C GLY A 85 -2.82 18.37 -2.26
N ILE A 86 -1.99 17.62 -1.57
CA ILE A 86 -1.99 16.15 -1.65
C ILE A 86 -2.22 15.54 -0.26
N ASP A 87 -2.56 14.25 -0.19
CA ASP A 87 -2.60 13.49 1.06
C ASP A 87 -1.19 13.14 1.52
N MET A 88 -0.49 12.33 0.71
CA MET A 88 0.87 11.90 0.97
C MET A 88 1.57 11.50 -0.32
N ILE A 89 2.88 11.33 -0.25
CA ILE A 89 3.68 10.69 -1.28
C ILE A 89 3.88 9.23 -0.80
N ALA A 90 2.99 8.34 -1.24
CA ALA A 90 3.09 6.93 -0.91
C ALA A 90 4.15 6.25 -1.80
N GLY A 91 5.19 5.70 -1.18
CA GLY A 91 6.10 4.74 -1.82
C GLY A 91 5.46 3.34 -1.93
N PRO A 92 6.22 2.34 -2.40
CA PRO A 92 5.82 0.94 -2.27
C PRO A 92 5.54 0.63 -0.81
N SER A 93 4.42 -0.06 -0.55
CA SER A 93 4.02 -0.35 0.82
C SER A 93 4.94 -1.41 1.44
N GLU A 94 5.17 -1.27 2.74
CA GLU A 94 5.99 -2.17 3.53
C GLU A 94 5.19 -2.76 4.68
N ILE A 95 5.48 -4.00 5.05
CA ILE A 95 4.98 -4.63 6.27
C ILE A 95 6.15 -5.12 7.10
N GLY A 96 6.15 -4.77 8.39
CA GLY A 96 7.06 -5.32 9.38
C GLY A 96 6.28 -6.17 10.39
N VAL A 97 6.66 -7.44 10.53
CA VAL A 97 6.09 -8.37 11.50
C VAL A 97 7.15 -8.68 12.55
N ILE A 98 6.81 -8.52 13.82
CA ILE A 98 7.62 -8.98 14.95
C ILE A 98 6.92 -10.20 15.54
N ALA A 99 7.58 -11.33 15.53
CA ALA A 99 6.98 -12.57 16.02
C ALA A 99 7.99 -13.41 16.81
N ASP A 100 7.64 -13.84 18.00
CA ASP A 100 8.42 -14.81 18.77
C ASP A 100 7.96 -16.25 18.48
N ARG A 101 8.63 -17.22 19.09
CA ARG A 101 8.35 -18.66 18.91
C ARG A 101 6.91 -19.12 19.21
N SER A 102 6.09 -18.28 19.84
CA SER A 102 4.70 -18.61 20.15
C SER A 102 3.75 -18.30 19.00
N ALA A 103 4.21 -17.55 18.00
CA ALA A 103 3.40 -17.14 16.85
C ALA A 103 3.15 -18.33 15.90
N SER A 104 2.00 -18.29 15.23
CA SER A 104 1.67 -19.28 14.19
C SER A 104 2.38 -18.93 12.88
N PRO A 105 3.23 -19.82 12.33
CA PRO A 105 3.92 -19.56 11.07
C PRO A 105 2.94 -19.35 9.89
N VAL A 106 1.77 -19.99 9.95
CA VAL A 106 0.71 -19.85 8.93
C VAL A 106 0.20 -18.41 8.86
N TYR A 107 -0.06 -17.81 10.03
CA TYR A 107 -0.57 -16.42 10.09
C TYR A 107 0.52 -15.40 9.78
N VAL A 108 1.75 -15.62 10.26
CA VAL A 108 2.88 -14.75 9.95
C VAL A 108 3.14 -14.72 8.44
N ALA A 109 3.14 -15.88 7.77
CA ALA A 109 3.29 -15.96 6.33
C ALA A 109 2.13 -15.24 5.59
N ALA A 110 0.89 -15.43 6.05
CA ALA A 110 -0.27 -14.75 5.46
C ALA A 110 -0.18 -13.23 5.57
N ASP A 111 0.27 -12.70 6.72
CA ASP A 111 0.47 -11.26 6.91
C ASP A 111 1.54 -10.70 5.97
N LEU A 112 2.69 -11.38 5.84
CA LEU A 112 3.75 -10.99 4.91
C LEU A 112 3.25 -10.99 3.46
N LEU A 113 2.50 -12.01 3.06
CA LEU A 113 1.94 -12.14 1.72
C LEU A 113 0.83 -11.14 1.43
N SER A 114 0.08 -10.69 2.43
CA SER A 114 -0.97 -9.69 2.28
C SER A 114 -0.43 -8.39 1.66
N GLN A 115 0.80 -8.03 1.99
CA GLN A 115 1.47 -6.86 1.42
C GLN A 115 2.21 -7.19 0.13
N ALA A 116 2.86 -8.35 0.06
CA ALA A 116 3.65 -8.77 -1.10
C ALA A 116 2.82 -8.86 -2.39
N GLU A 117 1.54 -9.24 -2.30
CA GLU A 117 0.65 -9.37 -3.46
C GLU A 117 0.25 -8.03 -4.11
N HIS A 118 0.47 -6.89 -3.42
CA HIS A 118 0.06 -5.59 -3.95
C HIS A 118 0.97 -5.08 -5.05
N ASP A 119 2.30 -5.20 -4.90
CA ASP A 119 3.28 -4.68 -5.86
C ASP A 119 4.59 -5.47 -5.80
N LYS A 120 5.27 -5.65 -6.93
CA LYS A 120 6.60 -6.29 -7.01
C LYS A 120 7.68 -5.56 -6.20
N LEU A 121 7.48 -4.27 -5.91
CA LEU A 121 8.36 -3.44 -5.08
C LEU A 121 7.95 -3.41 -3.60
N ALA A 122 6.85 -4.07 -3.22
CA ALA A 122 6.46 -4.17 -1.82
C ALA A 122 7.55 -4.88 -1.01
N ARG A 123 7.66 -4.52 0.28
CA ARG A 123 8.59 -5.16 1.21
C ARG A 123 7.84 -5.87 2.32
N ALA A 124 8.26 -7.09 2.62
CA ALA A 124 7.73 -7.89 3.70
C ALA A 124 8.89 -8.32 4.60
N ILE A 125 8.90 -7.86 5.85
CA ILE A 125 10.02 -8.06 6.78
C ILE A 125 9.51 -8.75 8.04
N LEU A 126 10.10 -9.90 8.36
CA LEU A 126 9.91 -10.59 9.63
C LEU A 126 11.13 -10.36 10.52
N VAL A 127 10.92 -9.98 11.77
CA VAL A 127 11.94 -9.99 12.81
C VAL A 127 11.52 -10.98 13.89
N THR A 128 12.35 -11.98 14.14
CA THR A 128 12.06 -13.04 15.11
C THR A 128 13.32 -13.41 15.93
N ASP A 129 13.13 -13.92 17.15
CA ASP A 129 14.20 -14.51 17.98
C ASP A 129 14.24 -16.04 17.88
N SER A 130 13.44 -16.65 17.00
CA SER A 130 13.32 -18.08 16.82
C SER A 130 13.69 -18.51 15.41
N GLU A 131 14.81 -19.23 15.27
CA GLU A 131 15.24 -19.83 14.01
C GLU A 131 14.20 -20.85 13.51
N GLU A 132 13.62 -21.64 14.43
CA GLU A 132 12.56 -22.60 14.10
C GLU A 132 11.33 -21.92 13.48
N LEU A 133 10.90 -20.77 14.04
CA LEU A 133 9.78 -20.01 13.46
C LEU A 133 10.16 -19.46 12.09
N ALA A 134 11.39 -18.98 11.92
CA ALA A 134 11.87 -18.46 10.64
C ALA A 134 11.77 -19.53 9.53
N ASP A 135 12.28 -20.73 9.79
CA ASP A 135 12.23 -21.86 8.86
C ASP A 135 10.79 -22.28 8.52
N GLN A 136 9.93 -22.33 9.55
CA GLN A 136 8.51 -22.68 9.36
C GLN A 136 7.77 -21.61 8.54
N VAL A 137 8.06 -20.31 8.75
CA VAL A 137 7.48 -19.22 7.98
C VAL A 137 7.95 -19.26 6.54
N GLU A 138 9.23 -19.55 6.27
CA GLU A 138 9.74 -19.71 4.91
C GLU A 138 9.02 -20.83 4.16
N ALA A 139 8.85 -21.98 4.80
CA ALA A 139 8.10 -23.11 4.23
C ALA A 139 6.63 -22.75 3.96
N GLU A 140 5.99 -21.99 4.87
CA GLU A 140 4.62 -21.54 4.70
C GLU A 140 4.47 -20.47 3.62
N LEU A 141 5.43 -19.57 3.46
CA LEU A 141 5.46 -18.63 2.35
C LEU A 141 5.47 -19.36 1.00
N ASP A 142 6.34 -20.36 0.84
CA ASP A 142 6.41 -21.16 -0.37
C ASP A 142 5.12 -21.95 -0.67
N ARG A 143 4.45 -22.41 0.38
CA ARG A 143 3.17 -23.12 0.26
C ARG A 143 2.06 -22.16 -0.16
N GLN A 144 1.89 -21.06 0.58
CA GLN A 144 0.78 -20.13 0.39
C GLN A 144 0.91 -19.32 -0.90
N LEU A 145 2.13 -18.98 -1.35
CA LEU A 145 2.36 -18.30 -2.63
C LEU A 145 1.67 -19.01 -3.80
N LYS A 146 1.68 -20.34 -3.84
CA LYS A 146 1.07 -21.16 -4.90
C LYS A 146 -0.47 -21.06 -4.94
N GLU A 147 -1.07 -20.62 -3.85
CA GLU A 147 -2.53 -20.49 -3.73
C GLU A 147 -3.02 -19.07 -4.06
N LEU A 148 -2.10 -18.09 -4.20
CA LEU A 148 -2.45 -16.70 -4.45
C LEU A 148 -2.82 -16.45 -5.91
N PRO A 149 -3.93 -15.72 -6.19
CA PRO A 149 -4.28 -15.31 -7.55
C PRO A 149 -3.20 -14.46 -8.24
N ARG A 150 -2.38 -13.74 -7.45
CA ARG A 150 -1.30 -12.87 -7.92
C ARG A 150 0.07 -13.42 -7.54
N GLU A 151 0.26 -14.74 -7.65
CA GLU A 151 1.50 -15.43 -7.29
C GLU A 151 2.76 -14.76 -7.85
N GLU A 152 2.78 -14.45 -9.15
CA GLU A 152 3.96 -13.85 -9.81
C GLU A 152 4.40 -12.54 -9.13
N ILE A 153 3.44 -11.69 -8.73
CA ILE A 153 3.73 -10.41 -8.09
C ILE A 153 4.24 -10.62 -6.67
N ALA A 154 3.52 -11.44 -5.88
CA ALA A 154 3.89 -11.73 -4.51
C ALA A 154 5.25 -12.43 -4.42
N ARG A 155 5.52 -13.40 -5.30
CA ARG A 155 6.81 -14.09 -5.39
C ARG A 155 7.95 -13.12 -5.69
N ALA A 156 7.80 -12.26 -6.70
CA ALA A 156 8.81 -11.26 -7.03
C ALA A 156 9.08 -10.28 -5.87
N SER A 157 8.05 -9.90 -5.12
CA SER A 157 8.17 -9.06 -3.92
C SER A 157 8.96 -9.78 -2.83
N ILE A 158 8.59 -11.02 -2.48
CA ILE A 158 9.25 -11.80 -1.43
C ILE A 158 10.71 -12.11 -1.80
N GLU A 159 11.00 -12.58 -3.02
CA GLU A 159 12.35 -12.95 -3.44
C GLU A 159 13.31 -11.74 -3.50
N ASN A 160 12.85 -10.60 -4.00
CA ASN A 160 13.71 -9.43 -4.18
C ASN A 160 13.78 -8.54 -2.92
N ASN A 161 12.68 -8.38 -2.21
CA ASN A 161 12.53 -7.38 -1.16
C ASN A 161 12.15 -7.96 0.21
N GLY A 162 11.74 -9.24 0.29
CA GLY A 162 11.46 -9.93 1.54
C GLY A 162 12.72 -10.13 2.39
N ARG A 163 12.58 -10.06 3.72
CA ARG A 163 13.67 -10.33 4.65
C ARG A 163 13.15 -11.02 5.90
N ILE A 164 13.88 -12.03 6.36
CA ILE A 164 13.71 -12.62 7.70
C ILE A 164 14.97 -12.28 8.48
N ILE A 165 14.81 -11.63 9.61
CA ILE A 165 15.91 -11.14 10.46
C ILE A 165 15.84 -11.87 11.79
N LEU A 166 16.90 -12.62 12.13
CA LEU A 166 17.04 -13.28 13.42
C LEU A 166 17.65 -12.29 14.43
N ALA A 167 16.93 -12.06 15.51
CA ALA A 167 17.35 -11.22 16.61
C ALA A 167 17.87 -12.08 17.78
N PRO A 168 18.88 -11.63 18.53
CA PRO A 168 19.43 -12.36 19.66
C PRO A 168 18.52 -12.37 20.90
N SER A 169 17.55 -11.47 20.98
CA SER A 169 16.59 -11.36 22.08
C SER A 169 15.32 -10.63 21.65
N LYS A 170 14.29 -10.73 22.48
CA LYS A 170 13.01 -10.01 22.27
C LYS A 170 13.21 -8.49 22.22
N GLU A 171 14.04 -7.93 23.08
CA GLU A 171 14.36 -6.48 23.08
C GLU A 171 15.04 -6.09 21.77
N ALA A 172 15.97 -6.91 21.29
CA ALA A 172 16.67 -6.66 20.03
C ALA A 172 15.72 -6.71 18.81
N MET A 173 14.63 -7.49 18.86
CA MET A 173 13.61 -7.48 17.79
C MET A 173 13.01 -6.09 17.60
N PHE A 174 12.66 -5.41 18.68
CA PHE A 174 12.10 -4.06 18.62
C PHE A 174 13.13 -3.03 18.14
N GLU A 175 14.38 -3.16 18.59
CA GLU A 175 15.46 -2.27 18.14
C GLU A 175 15.74 -2.42 16.65
N LEU A 176 15.80 -3.66 16.15
CA LEU A 176 16.02 -3.96 14.74
C LEU A 176 14.84 -3.45 13.89
N MET A 177 13.59 -3.69 14.32
CA MET A 177 12.43 -3.17 13.62
C MET A 177 12.41 -1.64 13.57
N ASN A 178 12.79 -0.97 14.66
CA ASN A 178 12.93 0.47 14.67
C ASN A 178 14.05 0.98 13.73
N GLN A 179 15.14 0.23 13.57
CA GLN A 179 16.19 0.57 12.59
C GLN A 179 15.69 0.40 11.16
N VAL A 180 14.98 -0.69 10.86
CA VAL A 180 14.33 -0.90 9.57
C VAL A 180 13.40 0.26 9.23
N ALA A 181 12.53 0.64 10.18
CA ALA A 181 11.60 1.76 9.99
C ALA A 181 12.27 3.13 9.84
N ARG A 182 13.49 3.32 10.39
CA ARG A 182 14.24 4.59 10.29
C ARG A 182 15.10 4.68 9.02
N SER A 183 15.51 3.55 8.45
CA SER A 183 16.30 3.54 7.22
C SER A 183 15.55 4.06 6.01
N GLU A 184 14.23 4.17 6.12
CA GLU A 184 13.33 4.73 5.12
C GLU A 184 13.01 6.21 5.47
N GLU A 185 13.99 7.11 5.42
CA GLU A 185 13.80 8.56 5.63
C GLU A 185 12.89 9.24 4.60
N HIS A 186 12.34 8.49 3.65
CA HIS A 186 11.43 9.00 2.63
C HIS A 186 10.06 8.30 2.72
N THR A 187 9.17 8.86 3.57
CA THR A 187 7.71 8.78 3.41
C THR A 187 7.12 7.39 3.24
N SER A 188 7.42 6.43 4.09
CA SER A 188 6.59 5.25 4.23
C SER A 188 5.61 5.46 5.38
N GLU A 189 4.31 5.35 5.09
CA GLU A 189 3.35 5.09 6.15
C GLU A 189 3.70 3.75 6.80
N LEU A 190 4.00 3.80 8.07
CA LEU A 190 3.89 2.62 8.92
C LEU A 190 2.41 2.24 9.00
N GLN A 191 1.93 1.49 8.01
CA GLN A 191 0.65 0.83 8.12
C GLN A 191 0.80 -0.31 9.11
N SER A 192 0.27 -0.07 10.30
CA SER A 192 0.06 -1.02 11.39
C SER A 192 1.23 -1.94 11.73
N LEU A 193 2.02 -1.55 12.72
CA LEU A 193 2.77 -2.50 13.54
C LEU A 193 1.75 -3.41 14.25
N GLY A 194 1.37 -4.48 13.60
CA GLY A 194 0.63 -5.57 14.24
C GLY A 194 1.62 -6.35 15.10
N ALA A 195 1.66 -6.06 16.39
CA ALA A 195 2.25 -7.00 17.33
C ALA A 195 1.26 -8.16 17.47
N ILE A 196 1.59 -9.30 16.89
CA ILE A 196 0.86 -10.54 17.12
C ILE A 196 1.53 -11.21 18.32
N SER A 197 0.85 -11.20 19.45
CA SER A 197 1.18 -11.98 20.64
C SER A 197 0.46 -13.33 20.60
#